data_f0525da9eb636f5a802c726523f3950e
#
_entry.id   f0525da9eb636f5a802c726523f3950e
#
_cell.length_a   1.000
_cell.length_b   1.000
_cell.length_c   1.000
_cell.angle_alpha   90.00
_cell.angle_beta   90.00
_cell.angle_gamma   90.00
#
_symmetry.space_group_name_H-M   'P 1'
#
loop_
_entity.id
_entity.type
_entity.pdbx_description
1 polymer ?
#
loop_
_entity_poly.entity_id
_entity_poly.type
_entity_poly.pdbx_seq_one_letter_code
_entity_poly.pdbx_strand_id
1 'polypeptide(L)'
;MKKVIIAEKPSVAKNIADAYNIKNRKDGFFEGDDYLVTWAFGHLFQLFDAKDYDENMKGWRMDKFPFIPEEFKYKIKCDNVNRSVTDKGAEKQINIIKTLIERDDVDGVISATDQDREGELISLEVFMYLNQNKPIYRLLLNEWTPDEVKKGMNNLKENSEMKFLQDAGISRQWADWIIGINLTSVSTLRYGKSGKESKMINIGRVLLPTLKIIYDRDKEIENFKASTYYKLLVTFKTINNEEFEGTYYNEKNNEKFEDKKVVEELKKHLKDKQGEIVDKQVEKKREYAPLLFNLSSLQGYITSKYKGWTSDKVLKVAQSLYEKKFITYPRTGSMALDESLKDKTRKVLEIVKQGLSYEDKIKFIDNKRIFDNSKVESHSAITPTYIKPTGLNKDEEIVYIAIKNRFIMQFMQVAEFEETKLTVKVHDESFKGVFVAKGRVQIIEGWRIVEKIETKDTILPFVNKKEIVQVVDGKVNTVTKKPPKLHNEKTLLRVMETCGKSFKDEEDSKEMMQAILSGFS
;
A
#
# COMPACT_ATOMS: atom_id res chain seq x y z
N MET A 1 35.47 -4.55 -25.56
CA MET A 1 35.37 -5.03 -24.16
C MET A 1 33.91 -5.15 -23.82
N LYS A 2 33.49 -6.20 -23.14
CA LYS A 2 32.08 -6.47 -22.75
C LYS A 2 31.83 -6.06 -21.30
N LYS A 3 30.58 -5.85 -20.97
CA LYS A 3 30.15 -5.70 -19.55
C LYS A 3 29.26 -6.86 -19.14
N VAL A 4 29.42 -7.33 -17.91
CA VAL A 4 28.53 -8.33 -17.31
C VAL A 4 27.38 -7.61 -16.64
N ILE A 5 26.14 -7.93 -17.03
CA ILE A 5 24.92 -7.41 -16.39
C ILE A 5 24.37 -8.50 -15.49
N ILE A 6 24.21 -8.19 -14.20
CA ILE A 6 23.63 -9.12 -13.20
C ILE A 6 22.22 -8.64 -12.88
N ALA A 7 21.23 -9.34 -13.39
CA ALA A 7 19.82 -9.10 -13.09
C ALA A 7 19.38 -9.84 -11.81
N GLU A 8 18.30 -9.40 -11.18
CA GLU A 8 17.78 -10.08 -9.99
C GLU A 8 17.20 -11.46 -10.28
N LYS A 9 16.59 -11.61 -11.49
CA LYS A 9 15.85 -12.82 -11.89
C LYS A 9 16.03 -13.13 -13.37
N PRO A 10 15.82 -14.39 -13.80
CA PRO A 10 15.90 -14.79 -15.21
C PRO A 10 14.97 -14.00 -16.12
N SER A 11 13.76 -13.64 -15.64
CA SER A 11 12.77 -12.84 -16.38
C SER A 11 13.29 -11.43 -16.69
N VAL A 12 13.95 -10.81 -15.72
CA VAL A 12 14.58 -9.49 -15.85
C VAL A 12 15.77 -9.56 -16.82
N ALA A 13 16.63 -10.56 -16.68
CA ALA A 13 17.75 -10.79 -17.61
C ALA A 13 17.26 -10.93 -19.06
N LYS A 14 16.16 -11.67 -19.24
CA LYS A 14 15.53 -11.80 -20.56
C LYS A 14 15.02 -10.44 -21.08
N ASN A 15 14.40 -9.61 -20.22
CA ASN A 15 13.92 -8.30 -20.63
C ASN A 15 15.05 -7.39 -21.12
N ILE A 16 16.21 -7.45 -20.46
CA ILE A 16 17.41 -6.72 -20.87
C ILE A 16 17.97 -7.29 -22.17
N ALA A 17 18.10 -8.61 -22.29
CA ALA A 17 18.57 -9.27 -23.51
C ALA A 17 17.67 -8.95 -24.70
N ASP A 18 16.34 -9.00 -24.54
CA ASP A 18 15.37 -8.66 -25.57
C ASP A 18 15.51 -7.19 -26.03
N ALA A 19 15.77 -6.25 -25.11
CA ALA A 19 15.94 -4.83 -25.45
C ALA A 19 17.17 -4.57 -26.36
N TYR A 20 18.19 -5.42 -26.27
CA TYR A 20 19.41 -5.38 -27.09
C TYR A 20 19.43 -6.46 -28.19
N ASN A 21 18.34 -7.16 -28.44
CA ASN A 21 18.23 -8.26 -29.41
C ASN A 21 19.24 -9.39 -29.20
N ILE A 22 19.66 -9.64 -27.96
CA ILE A 22 20.58 -10.73 -27.61
C ILE A 22 19.81 -12.05 -27.56
N LYS A 23 20.00 -12.89 -28.59
CA LYS A 23 19.29 -14.16 -28.76
C LYS A 23 20.10 -15.38 -28.32
N ASN A 24 21.43 -15.26 -28.21
CA ASN A 24 22.32 -16.37 -27.85
C ASN A 24 22.23 -16.69 -26.36
N ARG A 25 21.33 -17.62 -26.02
CA ARG A 25 21.13 -18.09 -24.65
C ARG A 25 22.07 -19.25 -24.37
N LYS A 26 22.83 -19.12 -23.29
CA LYS A 26 23.69 -20.15 -22.70
C LYS A 26 23.11 -20.64 -21.39
N ASP A 27 23.76 -21.60 -20.77
CA ASP A 27 23.41 -22.06 -19.42
C ASP A 27 23.75 -20.96 -18.38
N GLY A 28 22.73 -20.35 -17.80
CA GLY A 28 22.85 -19.32 -16.79
C GLY A 28 23.09 -17.87 -17.30
N PHE A 29 23.16 -17.60 -18.62
CA PHE A 29 23.32 -16.24 -19.13
C PHE A 29 22.91 -16.11 -20.62
N PHE A 30 22.84 -14.87 -21.11
CA PHE A 30 22.74 -14.51 -22.52
C PHE A 30 24.05 -13.83 -22.98
N GLU A 31 24.52 -14.14 -24.17
CA GLU A 31 25.77 -13.60 -24.71
C GLU A 31 25.52 -12.76 -25.95
N GLY A 32 25.82 -11.48 -25.85
CA GLY A 32 25.81 -10.51 -26.94
C GLY A 32 27.22 -10.01 -27.28
N ASP A 33 27.32 -9.06 -28.21
CA ASP A 33 28.59 -8.46 -28.63
C ASP A 33 29.16 -7.56 -27.52
N ASP A 34 28.32 -6.73 -26.89
CA ASP A 34 28.72 -5.75 -25.88
C ASP A 34 28.40 -6.21 -24.45
N TYR A 35 27.44 -7.12 -24.27
CA TYR A 35 26.92 -7.50 -22.97
C TYR A 35 26.82 -9.00 -22.77
N LEU A 36 27.17 -9.43 -21.56
CA LEU A 36 26.87 -10.77 -21.01
C LEU A 36 25.81 -10.58 -19.94
N VAL A 37 24.57 -11.05 -20.19
CA VAL A 37 23.45 -10.81 -19.26
C VAL A 37 23.18 -12.08 -18.47
N THR A 38 23.51 -12.05 -17.20
CA THR A 38 23.27 -13.14 -16.23
C THR A 38 22.26 -12.71 -15.17
N TRP A 39 21.98 -13.57 -14.20
CA TRP A 39 20.98 -13.28 -13.16
C TRP A 39 21.29 -13.96 -11.84
N ALA A 40 20.69 -13.45 -10.79
CA ALA A 40 20.51 -14.15 -9.52
C ALA A 40 19.15 -14.88 -9.49
N PHE A 41 18.84 -15.54 -8.39
CA PHE A 41 17.51 -16.12 -8.08
C PHE A 41 16.95 -15.46 -6.80
N GLY A 42 16.99 -14.12 -6.72
CA GLY A 42 16.96 -13.41 -5.47
C GLY A 42 18.29 -13.58 -4.72
N HIS A 43 18.29 -13.58 -3.39
CA HIS A 43 19.51 -13.81 -2.61
C HIS A 43 20.15 -15.17 -2.94
N LEU A 44 21.42 -15.15 -3.31
CA LEU A 44 22.27 -16.34 -3.49
C LEU A 44 23.03 -16.68 -2.21
N PHE A 45 23.11 -15.73 -1.29
CA PHE A 45 23.82 -15.84 -0.02
C PHE A 45 22.85 -15.71 1.16
N GLN A 46 23.33 -16.09 2.31
CA GLN A 46 22.71 -15.87 3.62
C GLN A 46 23.78 -15.59 4.66
N LEU A 47 23.42 -14.89 5.72
CA LEU A 47 24.31 -14.74 6.88
C LEU A 47 24.61 -16.11 7.51
N PHE A 48 25.76 -16.24 8.13
CA PHE A 48 26.07 -17.36 8.98
C PHE A 48 25.02 -17.51 10.08
N ASP A 49 24.64 -18.75 10.40
CA ASP A 49 23.86 -19.04 11.62
C ASP A 49 24.80 -18.96 12.85
N ALA A 50 24.24 -18.83 14.04
CA ALA A 50 25.03 -18.80 15.27
C ALA A 50 25.96 -20.03 15.41
N LYS A 51 25.50 -21.21 14.98
CA LYS A 51 26.29 -22.46 14.96
C LYS A 51 27.47 -22.44 13.99
N ASP A 52 27.47 -21.58 12.97
CA ASP A 52 28.57 -21.44 12.03
C ASP A 52 29.73 -20.62 12.62
N TYR A 53 29.43 -19.78 13.64
CA TYR A 53 30.42 -19.03 14.42
C TYR A 53 30.96 -19.85 15.61
N ASP A 54 30.07 -20.54 16.33
CA ASP A 54 30.41 -21.38 17.49
C ASP A 54 29.56 -22.67 17.46
N GLU A 55 30.23 -23.82 17.33
CA GLU A 55 29.56 -25.13 17.32
C GLU A 55 28.71 -25.42 18.57
N ASN A 56 29.09 -24.80 19.71
CA ASN A 56 28.31 -24.90 20.95
C ASN A 56 26.92 -24.23 20.85
N MET A 57 26.68 -23.44 19.82
CA MET A 57 25.38 -22.85 19.51
C MET A 57 24.41 -23.80 18.79
N LYS A 58 24.81 -25.04 18.47
CA LYS A 58 23.90 -26.08 17.93
C LYS A 58 22.77 -26.42 18.89
N GLY A 59 23.03 -26.34 20.20
CA GLY A 59 22.01 -26.45 21.26
C GLY A 59 21.86 -25.13 21.99
N TRP A 60 20.66 -24.57 21.95
CA TRP A 60 20.43 -23.30 22.64
C TRP A 60 20.46 -23.48 24.16
N ARG A 61 21.18 -22.57 24.83
CA ARG A 61 21.27 -22.49 26.31
C ARG A 61 21.20 -21.02 26.71
N MET A 62 20.50 -20.73 27.80
CA MET A 62 20.27 -19.35 28.25
C MET A 62 21.55 -18.56 28.49
N ASP A 63 22.61 -19.23 28.98
CA ASP A 63 23.92 -18.62 29.27
C ASP A 63 24.71 -18.21 28.02
N LYS A 64 24.25 -18.59 26.82
CA LYS A 64 24.89 -18.24 25.54
C LYS A 64 24.27 -17.01 24.86
N PHE A 65 23.28 -16.41 25.46
CA PHE A 65 22.61 -15.23 24.92
C PHE A 65 22.79 -14.01 25.81
N PRO A 66 22.93 -12.77 25.30
CA PRO A 66 22.82 -12.44 23.87
C PRO A 66 24.04 -12.91 23.06
N PHE A 67 23.80 -13.41 21.84
CA PHE A 67 24.86 -13.74 20.88
C PHE A 67 24.95 -12.66 19.81
N ILE A 68 26.08 -11.98 19.71
CA ILE A 68 26.36 -10.95 18.72
C ILE A 68 27.74 -11.29 18.11
N PRO A 69 27.82 -11.58 16.80
CA PRO A 69 29.11 -11.86 16.18
C PRO A 69 29.95 -10.58 16.11
N GLU A 70 31.26 -10.71 16.25
CA GLU A 70 32.21 -9.59 16.08
C GLU A 70 32.18 -9.07 14.64
N GLU A 71 32.01 -9.96 13.68
CA GLU A 71 31.92 -9.67 12.25
C GLU A 71 30.85 -10.54 11.61
N PHE A 72 29.97 -9.95 10.79
CA PHE A 72 28.99 -10.70 10.03
C PHE A 72 29.62 -11.36 8.81
N LYS A 73 29.40 -12.67 8.65
CA LYS A 73 29.90 -13.48 7.54
C LYS A 73 28.75 -14.05 6.71
N TYR A 74 29.03 -14.19 5.42
CA TYR A 74 28.08 -14.73 4.45
C TYR A 74 28.52 -16.11 3.98
N LYS A 75 27.55 -16.96 3.68
CA LYS A 75 27.73 -18.25 3.01
C LYS A 75 26.71 -18.37 1.87
N ILE A 76 27.00 -19.23 0.90
CA ILE A 76 26.00 -19.58 -0.10
C ILE A 76 24.76 -20.09 0.63
N LYS A 77 23.58 -19.68 0.20
CA LYS A 77 22.33 -20.07 0.86
C LYS A 77 22.18 -21.60 0.93
N CYS A 78 21.54 -22.05 1.98
CA CYS A 78 21.21 -23.45 2.16
C CYS A 78 19.98 -23.84 1.33
N ASP A 79 19.86 -25.11 1.02
CA ASP A 79 18.67 -25.70 0.39
C ASP A 79 17.44 -25.49 1.28
N ASN A 80 16.31 -25.18 0.66
CA ASN A 80 15.07 -24.86 1.38
C ASN A 80 14.46 -26.06 2.14
N VAL A 81 14.72 -27.28 1.66
CA VAL A 81 14.22 -28.52 2.27
C VAL A 81 15.22 -29.04 3.28
N ASN A 82 16.49 -29.13 2.90
CA ASN A 82 17.57 -29.57 3.77
C ASN A 82 18.55 -28.43 4.07
N ARG A 83 18.27 -27.68 5.13
CA ARG A 83 19.08 -26.52 5.58
C ARG A 83 20.50 -26.86 6.05
N SER A 84 20.90 -28.13 6.03
CA SER A 84 22.29 -28.55 6.35
C SER A 84 23.20 -28.65 5.12
N VAL A 85 22.64 -28.50 3.92
CA VAL A 85 23.41 -28.57 2.67
C VAL A 85 23.25 -27.25 1.89
N THR A 86 24.28 -26.93 1.10
CA THR A 86 24.25 -25.76 0.21
C THR A 86 23.26 -25.97 -0.94
N ASP A 87 22.57 -24.90 -1.33
CA ASP A 87 21.72 -24.89 -2.52
C ASP A 87 22.60 -25.00 -3.79
N LYS A 88 22.53 -26.15 -4.46
CA LYS A 88 23.32 -26.44 -5.66
C LYS A 88 23.00 -25.51 -6.84
N GLY A 89 21.78 -24.99 -6.91
CA GLY A 89 21.38 -24.03 -7.94
C GLY A 89 22.06 -22.67 -7.71
N ALA A 90 22.07 -22.21 -6.47
CA ALA A 90 22.77 -20.99 -6.08
C ALA A 90 24.29 -21.10 -6.32
N GLU A 91 24.89 -22.20 -5.87
CA GLU A 91 26.31 -22.48 -6.08
C GLU A 91 26.71 -22.49 -7.56
N LYS A 92 25.92 -23.18 -8.40
CA LYS A 92 26.13 -23.19 -9.84
C LYS A 92 26.06 -21.79 -10.44
N GLN A 93 25.05 -21.01 -10.05
CA GLN A 93 24.85 -19.66 -10.60
C GLN A 93 25.96 -18.70 -10.18
N ILE A 94 26.43 -18.79 -8.93
CA ILE A 94 27.58 -18.01 -8.45
C ILE A 94 28.84 -18.31 -9.26
N ASN A 95 29.10 -19.59 -9.55
CA ASN A 95 30.23 -20.02 -10.37
C ASN A 95 30.14 -19.49 -11.80
N ILE A 96 28.91 -19.44 -12.38
CA ILE A 96 28.69 -18.82 -13.70
C ILE A 96 29.00 -17.33 -13.63
N ILE A 97 28.45 -16.60 -12.67
CA ILE A 97 28.70 -15.15 -12.49
C ILE A 97 30.20 -14.90 -12.35
N LYS A 98 30.89 -15.67 -11.50
CA LYS A 98 32.35 -15.59 -11.30
C LYS A 98 33.08 -15.74 -12.63
N THR A 99 32.84 -16.85 -13.35
CA THR A 99 33.49 -17.12 -14.63
C THR A 99 33.27 -16.00 -15.66
N LEU A 100 32.06 -15.41 -15.70
CA LEU A 100 31.77 -14.30 -16.60
C LEU A 100 32.53 -13.04 -16.24
N ILE A 101 32.61 -12.70 -14.94
CA ILE A 101 33.34 -11.52 -14.46
C ILE A 101 34.86 -11.66 -14.68
N GLU A 102 35.42 -12.86 -14.53
CA GLU A 102 36.86 -13.15 -14.67
C GLU A 102 37.32 -13.20 -16.13
N ARG A 103 36.43 -13.14 -17.12
CA ARG A 103 36.82 -13.14 -18.55
C ARG A 103 37.71 -11.96 -18.91
N ASP A 104 38.71 -12.19 -19.74
CA ASP A 104 39.65 -11.15 -20.22
C ASP A 104 38.98 -10.10 -21.12
N ASP A 105 37.90 -10.46 -21.81
CA ASP A 105 37.13 -9.54 -22.66
C ASP A 105 36.08 -8.73 -21.90
N VAL A 106 36.03 -8.81 -20.56
CA VAL A 106 35.13 -8.06 -19.67
C VAL A 106 35.88 -6.97 -18.93
N ASP A 107 35.36 -5.72 -19.00
CA ASP A 107 35.97 -4.54 -18.35
C ASP A 107 35.12 -3.93 -17.24
N GLY A 108 33.92 -4.44 -16.97
CA GLY A 108 33.05 -3.91 -15.91
C GLY A 108 31.81 -4.75 -15.66
N VAL A 109 31.15 -4.45 -14.55
CA VAL A 109 29.94 -5.14 -14.09
C VAL A 109 28.81 -4.13 -13.91
N ILE A 110 27.60 -4.48 -14.31
CA ILE A 110 26.40 -3.67 -14.14
C ILE A 110 25.43 -4.43 -13.24
N SER A 111 25.13 -3.87 -12.06
CA SER A 111 24.02 -4.35 -11.23
C SER A 111 22.69 -3.87 -11.82
N ALA A 112 21.82 -4.80 -12.15
CA ALA A 112 20.48 -4.57 -12.69
C ALA A 112 19.41 -5.27 -11.83
N THR A 113 19.60 -5.26 -10.51
CA THR A 113 18.63 -5.71 -9.51
C THR A 113 17.58 -4.62 -9.27
N ASP A 114 16.48 -4.94 -8.62
CA ASP A 114 15.42 -3.97 -8.30
C ASP A 114 15.97 -2.77 -7.51
N GLN A 115 15.36 -1.60 -7.68
CA GLN A 115 15.84 -0.35 -7.07
C GLN A 115 15.31 -0.21 -5.65
N ASP A 116 15.57 -1.20 -4.81
CA ASP A 116 15.24 -1.16 -3.39
C ASP A 116 16.40 -1.72 -2.54
N ARG A 117 16.25 -1.68 -1.22
CA ARG A 117 17.27 -2.17 -0.29
C ARG A 117 17.60 -3.65 -0.47
N GLU A 118 16.60 -4.47 -0.79
CA GLU A 118 16.78 -5.90 -1.01
C GLU A 118 17.53 -6.16 -2.33
N GLY A 119 17.15 -5.45 -3.40
CA GLY A 119 17.86 -5.54 -4.69
C GLY A 119 19.32 -5.11 -4.59
N GLU A 120 19.61 -4.04 -3.82
CA GLU A 120 20.99 -3.64 -3.56
C GLU A 120 21.79 -4.72 -2.81
N LEU A 121 21.18 -5.36 -1.79
CA LEU A 121 21.85 -6.44 -1.06
C LEU A 121 22.13 -7.64 -1.95
N ILE A 122 21.21 -8.04 -2.82
CA ILE A 122 21.39 -9.19 -3.72
C ILE A 122 22.67 -9.04 -4.56
N SER A 123 22.90 -7.87 -5.13
CA SER A 123 24.10 -7.63 -5.92
C SER A 123 25.36 -7.40 -5.07
N LEU A 124 25.22 -6.68 -3.96
CA LEU A 124 26.33 -6.38 -3.07
C LEU A 124 26.94 -7.64 -2.44
N GLU A 125 26.10 -8.59 -1.99
CA GLU A 125 26.53 -9.89 -1.47
C GLU A 125 27.39 -10.66 -2.49
N VAL A 126 27.00 -10.61 -3.78
CA VAL A 126 27.78 -11.22 -4.88
C VAL A 126 29.15 -10.55 -5.02
N PHE A 127 29.20 -9.22 -5.02
CA PHE A 127 30.44 -8.46 -5.19
C PHE A 127 31.39 -8.66 -4.01
N MET A 128 30.87 -8.67 -2.78
CA MET A 128 31.64 -8.93 -1.57
C MET A 128 32.22 -10.35 -1.55
N TYR A 129 31.39 -11.35 -1.86
CA TYR A 129 31.82 -12.75 -1.85
C TYR A 129 32.88 -13.06 -2.91
N LEU A 130 32.74 -12.49 -4.10
CA LEU A 130 33.69 -12.68 -5.20
C LEU A 130 34.92 -11.80 -5.09
N ASN A 131 35.00 -10.89 -4.10
CA ASN A 131 36.06 -9.87 -3.96
C ASN A 131 36.32 -9.14 -5.30
N GLN A 132 35.24 -8.67 -5.92
CA GLN A 132 35.19 -8.16 -7.29
C GLN A 132 35.90 -6.78 -7.37
N ASN A 133 36.88 -6.64 -8.30
CA ASN A 133 37.75 -5.46 -8.42
C ASN A 133 37.50 -4.64 -9.73
N LYS A 134 36.68 -5.15 -10.67
CA LYS A 134 36.35 -4.39 -11.89
C LYS A 134 35.37 -3.27 -11.57
N PRO A 135 35.32 -2.18 -12.35
CA PRO A 135 34.34 -1.12 -12.16
C PRO A 135 32.90 -1.65 -12.10
N ILE A 136 32.14 -1.19 -11.12
CA ILE A 136 30.74 -1.59 -10.92
C ILE A 136 29.85 -0.38 -11.18
N TYR A 137 28.83 -0.59 -12.02
CA TYR A 137 27.82 0.39 -12.37
C TYR A 137 26.44 -0.08 -11.92
N ARG A 138 25.51 0.84 -11.78
CA ARG A 138 24.15 0.58 -11.36
C ARG A 138 23.14 1.01 -12.42
N LEU A 139 22.31 0.09 -12.86
CA LEU A 139 21.15 0.33 -13.72
C LEU A 139 19.93 0.51 -12.84
N LEU A 140 19.34 1.70 -12.86
CA LEU A 140 18.15 2.05 -12.07
C LEU A 140 16.95 2.20 -13.00
N LEU A 141 15.92 1.35 -12.82
CA LEU A 141 14.73 1.34 -13.67
C LEU A 141 13.45 1.18 -12.83
N ASN A 142 12.40 1.90 -13.23
CA ASN A 142 11.06 1.75 -12.68
C ASN A 142 10.18 0.77 -13.48
N GLU A 143 10.62 0.37 -14.68
CA GLU A 143 9.94 -0.60 -15.54
C GLU A 143 10.90 -1.23 -16.54
N TRP A 144 10.55 -2.40 -17.07
CA TRP A 144 11.40 -3.19 -17.98
C TRP A 144 11.02 -3.05 -19.45
N THR A 145 10.42 -1.92 -19.85
CA THR A 145 10.15 -1.67 -21.28
C THR A 145 11.46 -1.43 -22.03
N PRO A 146 11.57 -1.84 -23.33
CA PRO A 146 12.82 -1.72 -24.08
C PRO A 146 13.41 -0.31 -24.12
N ASP A 147 12.55 0.71 -24.22
CA ASP A 147 12.98 2.11 -24.28
C ASP A 147 13.60 2.56 -22.95
N GLU A 148 12.99 2.16 -21.80
CA GLU A 148 13.55 2.49 -20.48
C GLU A 148 14.84 1.73 -20.21
N VAL A 149 14.95 0.47 -20.62
CA VAL A 149 16.20 -0.28 -20.50
C VAL A 149 17.33 0.43 -21.24
N LYS A 150 17.11 0.82 -22.51
CA LYS A 150 18.11 1.55 -23.31
C LYS A 150 18.45 2.92 -22.70
N LYS A 151 17.44 3.65 -22.24
CA LYS A 151 17.63 4.94 -21.58
C LYS A 151 18.44 4.80 -20.28
N GLY A 152 18.13 3.80 -19.45
CA GLY A 152 18.87 3.52 -18.21
C GLY A 152 20.31 3.12 -18.47
N MET A 153 20.56 2.28 -19.47
CA MET A 153 21.92 1.86 -19.86
C MET A 153 22.78 3.03 -20.35
N ASN A 154 22.18 4.07 -20.93
CA ASN A 154 22.89 5.30 -21.30
C ASN A 154 23.11 6.25 -20.10
N ASN A 155 22.50 5.98 -18.95
CA ASN A 155 22.55 6.80 -17.74
C ASN A 155 22.91 5.96 -16.50
N LEU A 156 23.86 5.05 -16.65
CA LEU A 156 24.35 4.24 -15.53
C LEU A 156 24.91 5.13 -14.42
N LYS A 157 24.66 4.70 -13.20
CA LYS A 157 25.21 5.33 -12.00
C LYS A 157 26.48 4.61 -11.55
N GLU A 158 27.37 5.35 -10.89
CA GLU A 158 28.49 4.72 -10.17
C GLU A 158 27.95 3.98 -8.94
N ASN A 159 28.51 2.79 -8.66
CA ASN A 159 28.08 2.00 -7.50
C ASN A 159 28.29 2.75 -6.17
N SER A 160 29.26 3.66 -6.10
CA SER A 160 29.51 4.52 -4.95
C SER A 160 28.34 5.43 -4.59
N GLU A 161 27.51 5.82 -5.56
CA GLU A 161 26.30 6.60 -5.32
C GLU A 161 25.23 5.82 -4.53
N MET A 162 25.32 4.49 -4.53
CA MET A 162 24.36 3.60 -3.85
C MET A 162 24.73 3.29 -2.40
N LYS A 163 25.85 3.79 -1.92
CA LYS A 163 26.40 3.43 -0.60
C LYS A 163 25.41 3.57 0.55
N PHE A 164 24.67 4.66 0.63
CA PHE A 164 23.68 4.85 1.69
C PHE A 164 22.56 3.80 1.64
N LEU A 165 22.10 3.44 0.45
CA LEU A 165 21.06 2.42 0.28
C LEU A 165 21.59 1.03 0.64
N GLN A 166 22.83 0.73 0.27
CA GLN A 166 23.54 -0.50 0.61
C GLN A 166 23.75 -0.61 2.12
N ASP A 167 24.24 0.44 2.77
CA ASP A 167 24.45 0.48 4.22
C ASP A 167 23.14 0.33 4.99
N ALA A 168 22.07 0.94 4.52
CA ALA A 168 20.72 0.77 5.09
C ALA A 168 20.22 -0.67 4.94
N GLY A 169 20.47 -1.32 3.80
CA GLY A 169 20.13 -2.72 3.56
C GLY A 169 20.90 -3.66 4.50
N ILE A 170 22.23 -3.51 4.58
CA ILE A 170 23.07 -4.29 5.47
C ILE A 170 22.68 -4.12 6.93
N SER A 171 22.54 -2.88 7.40
CA SER A 171 22.16 -2.58 8.78
C SER A 171 20.83 -3.22 9.16
N ARG A 172 19.85 -3.18 8.23
CA ARG A 172 18.57 -3.86 8.43
C ARG A 172 18.73 -5.38 8.52
N GLN A 173 19.47 -5.99 7.62
CA GLN A 173 19.69 -7.44 7.60
C GLN A 173 20.36 -7.92 8.89
N TRP A 174 21.38 -7.20 9.37
CA TRP A 174 22.08 -7.52 10.62
C TRP A 174 21.19 -7.32 11.85
N ALA A 175 20.43 -6.23 11.90
CA ALA A 175 19.46 -5.99 12.98
C ALA A 175 18.38 -7.08 13.03
N ASP A 176 17.83 -7.47 11.88
CA ASP A 176 16.85 -8.56 11.80
C ASP A 176 17.47 -9.90 12.28
N TRP A 177 18.72 -10.18 11.93
CA TRP A 177 19.44 -11.37 12.40
C TRP A 177 19.66 -11.34 13.91
N ILE A 178 20.20 -10.23 14.47
CA ILE A 178 20.47 -10.09 15.91
C ILE A 178 19.18 -10.26 16.72
N ILE A 179 18.13 -9.52 16.34
CA ILE A 179 16.83 -9.59 17.01
C ILE A 179 16.24 -11.00 16.88
N GLY A 180 16.28 -11.55 15.67
CA GLY A 180 15.70 -12.86 15.37
C GLY A 180 16.34 -13.98 16.19
N ILE A 181 17.67 -14.12 16.14
CA ILE A 181 18.36 -15.22 16.83
C ILE A 181 18.24 -15.10 18.35
N ASN A 182 18.47 -13.91 18.89
CA ASN A 182 18.50 -13.73 20.34
C ASN A 182 17.11 -13.86 20.97
N LEU A 183 16.14 -13.10 20.46
CA LEU A 183 14.80 -13.11 21.05
C LEU A 183 14.03 -14.41 20.78
N THR A 184 14.19 -15.01 19.60
CA THR A 184 13.57 -16.31 19.30
C THR A 184 14.12 -17.41 20.21
N SER A 185 15.46 -17.45 20.39
CA SER A 185 16.09 -18.47 21.22
C SER A 185 15.70 -18.33 22.69
N VAL A 186 15.87 -17.12 23.25
CA VAL A 186 15.52 -16.84 24.65
C VAL A 186 14.02 -17.09 24.93
N SER A 187 13.14 -16.63 24.04
CA SER A 187 11.70 -16.86 24.20
C SER A 187 11.34 -18.33 24.11
N THR A 188 11.96 -19.08 23.18
CA THR A 188 11.74 -20.52 23.05
C THR A 188 12.24 -21.29 24.26
N LEU A 189 13.42 -20.95 24.79
CA LEU A 189 13.98 -21.57 25.99
C LEU A 189 13.13 -21.28 27.24
N ARG A 190 12.58 -20.08 27.36
CA ARG A 190 11.83 -19.66 28.56
C ARG A 190 10.37 -20.06 28.53
N TYR A 191 9.74 -20.01 27.39
CA TYR A 191 8.29 -20.17 27.24
C TYR A 191 7.89 -21.32 26.30
N GLY A 192 8.85 -21.94 25.58
CA GLY A 192 8.60 -23.10 24.76
C GLY A 192 8.25 -24.32 25.61
N LYS A 193 7.34 -25.15 25.11
CA LYS A 193 7.02 -26.44 25.76
C LYS A 193 8.15 -27.42 25.56
N SER A 194 8.46 -28.22 26.57
CA SER A 194 9.47 -29.29 26.52
C SER A 194 8.92 -30.54 25.84
N GLY A 195 9.80 -31.31 25.19
CA GLY A 195 9.47 -32.63 24.62
C GLY A 195 8.92 -32.58 23.18
N LYS A 196 8.10 -33.56 22.80
CA LYS A 196 7.57 -33.74 21.43
C LYS A 196 6.68 -32.57 20.95
N GLU A 197 6.18 -31.73 21.84
CA GLU A 197 5.38 -30.54 21.53
C GLU A 197 6.21 -29.24 21.51
N SER A 198 7.54 -29.35 21.53
CA SER A 198 8.42 -28.18 21.47
C SER A 198 8.16 -27.41 20.18
N LYS A 199 7.64 -26.18 20.30
CA LYS A 199 7.45 -25.23 19.21
C LYS A 199 8.36 -24.04 19.40
N MET A 200 9.07 -23.69 18.35
CA MET A 200 9.87 -22.47 18.30
C MET A 200 8.95 -21.23 18.37
N ILE A 201 9.27 -20.33 19.28
CA ILE A 201 8.58 -19.03 19.41
C ILE A 201 9.36 -18.02 18.59
N ASN A 202 8.95 -17.86 17.33
CA ASN A 202 9.58 -16.93 16.44
C ASN A 202 9.32 -15.48 16.86
N ILE A 203 10.38 -14.73 17.07
CA ILE A 203 10.35 -13.29 17.33
C ILE A 203 11.04 -12.60 16.16
N GLY A 204 10.42 -11.57 15.63
CA GLY A 204 10.99 -10.76 14.56
C GLY A 204 10.53 -9.32 14.67
N ARG A 205 11.32 -8.42 14.12
CA ARG A 205 11.13 -6.98 14.16
C ARG A 205 9.76 -6.52 13.64
N VAL A 206 9.23 -7.22 12.66
CA VAL A 206 7.93 -6.94 12.05
C VAL A 206 6.80 -7.76 12.68
N LEU A 207 7.05 -9.04 12.94
CA LEU A 207 6.04 -9.99 13.43
C LEU A 207 5.45 -9.53 14.77
N LEU A 208 6.30 -9.14 15.71
CA LEU A 208 5.86 -8.80 17.06
C LEU A 208 5.04 -7.49 17.12
N PRO A 209 5.46 -6.38 16.48
CA PRO A 209 4.63 -5.18 16.41
C PRO A 209 3.28 -5.42 15.71
N THR A 210 3.26 -6.23 14.65
CA THR A 210 2.01 -6.59 13.97
C THR A 210 1.06 -7.36 14.90
N LEU A 211 1.60 -8.34 15.63
CA LEU A 211 0.83 -9.09 16.62
C LEU A 211 0.29 -8.16 17.73
N LYS A 212 1.09 -7.19 18.18
CA LYS A 212 0.68 -6.20 19.18
C LYS A 212 -0.50 -5.35 18.70
N ILE A 213 -0.49 -4.89 17.46
CA ILE A 213 -1.61 -4.14 16.86
C ILE A 213 -2.90 -4.98 16.88
N ILE A 214 -2.81 -6.25 16.51
CA ILE A 214 -3.97 -7.17 16.52
C ILE A 214 -4.46 -7.40 17.96
N TYR A 215 -3.53 -7.69 18.88
CA TYR A 215 -3.84 -7.90 20.28
C TYR A 215 -4.52 -6.69 20.94
N ASP A 216 -4.02 -5.48 20.67
CA ASP A 216 -4.61 -4.25 21.21
C ASP A 216 -6.03 -4.04 20.71
N ARG A 217 -6.30 -4.36 19.43
CA ARG A 217 -7.65 -4.33 18.87
C ARG A 217 -8.57 -5.34 19.52
N ASP A 218 -8.11 -6.55 19.81
CA ASP A 218 -8.89 -7.56 20.51
C ASP A 218 -9.22 -7.09 21.93
N LYS A 219 -8.25 -6.51 22.64
CA LYS A 219 -8.47 -5.92 23.97
C LYS A 219 -9.42 -4.73 23.95
N GLU A 220 -9.36 -3.88 22.93
CA GLU A 220 -10.32 -2.78 22.73
C GLU A 220 -11.75 -3.31 22.55
N ILE A 221 -11.92 -4.40 21.79
CA ILE A 221 -13.22 -5.05 21.59
C ILE A 221 -13.71 -5.74 22.86
N GLU A 222 -12.86 -6.50 23.55
CA GLU A 222 -13.20 -7.19 24.80
C GLU A 222 -13.62 -6.22 25.91
N ASN A 223 -12.93 -5.09 26.05
CA ASN A 223 -13.21 -4.08 27.06
C ASN A 223 -14.28 -3.07 26.64
N PHE A 224 -14.84 -3.20 25.44
CA PHE A 224 -15.82 -2.26 24.93
C PHE A 224 -17.13 -2.33 25.73
N LYS A 225 -17.54 -1.17 26.26
CA LYS A 225 -18.85 -1.01 26.90
C LYS A 225 -19.82 -0.35 25.94
N ALA A 226 -20.84 -1.08 25.55
CA ALA A 226 -21.90 -0.53 24.72
C ALA A 226 -22.58 0.64 25.42
N SER A 227 -22.73 1.75 24.73
CA SER A 227 -23.53 2.88 25.17
C SER A 227 -24.62 3.16 24.15
N THR A 228 -25.80 3.50 24.65
CA THR A 228 -26.96 3.80 23.83
C THR A 228 -27.29 5.27 23.95
N TYR A 229 -27.63 5.91 22.84
CA TYR A 229 -28.19 7.25 22.82
C TYR A 229 -29.38 7.30 21.88
N TYR A 230 -30.16 8.35 22.02
CA TYR A 230 -31.43 8.52 21.30
C TYR A 230 -31.37 9.80 20.47
N LYS A 231 -32.04 9.78 19.32
CA LYS A 231 -32.24 10.94 18.44
C LYS A 231 -33.72 11.11 18.17
N LEU A 232 -34.16 12.35 18.05
CA LEU A 232 -35.50 12.67 17.56
C LEU A 232 -35.42 12.99 16.07
N LEU A 233 -36.06 12.17 15.26
CA LEU A 233 -36.27 12.38 13.83
C LEU A 233 -37.67 12.85 13.61
N VAL A 234 -37.86 13.80 12.73
CA VAL A 234 -39.20 14.37 12.43
C VAL A 234 -39.40 14.46 10.93
N THR A 235 -40.51 13.95 10.48
CA THR A 235 -40.95 14.09 9.10
C THR A 235 -41.76 15.40 8.97
N PHE A 236 -41.26 16.26 8.12
CA PHE A 236 -41.92 17.52 7.74
C PHE A 236 -42.55 17.38 6.35
N LYS A 237 -43.61 18.13 6.12
CA LYS A 237 -44.32 18.19 4.85
C LYS A 237 -44.44 19.63 4.37
N THR A 238 -44.05 19.88 3.15
CA THR A 238 -44.17 21.20 2.51
C THR A 238 -45.60 21.48 2.06
N ILE A 239 -45.88 22.71 1.67
CA ILE A 239 -47.19 23.10 1.07
C ILE A 239 -47.49 22.30 -0.22
N ASN A 240 -46.47 21.85 -0.92
CA ASN A 240 -46.58 21.03 -2.13
C ASN A 240 -46.74 19.52 -1.85
N ASN A 241 -47.00 19.14 -0.60
CA ASN A 241 -47.10 17.75 -0.16
C ASN A 241 -45.82 16.92 -0.30
N GLU A 242 -44.64 17.52 -0.41
CA GLU A 242 -43.35 16.84 -0.42
C GLU A 242 -42.86 16.64 1.01
N GLU A 243 -42.33 15.41 1.32
CA GLU A 243 -41.89 15.07 2.66
C GLU A 243 -40.38 15.05 2.75
N PHE A 244 -39.85 15.43 3.90
CA PHE A 244 -38.41 15.32 4.24
C PHE A 244 -38.21 15.09 5.73
N GLU A 245 -37.11 14.45 6.10
CA GLU A 245 -36.80 14.14 7.48
C GLU A 245 -35.74 15.12 8.04
N GLY A 246 -35.98 15.62 9.24
CA GLY A 246 -35.05 16.45 10.02
C GLY A 246 -34.72 15.81 11.36
N THR A 247 -33.46 15.91 11.75
CA THR A 247 -32.97 15.50 13.10
C THR A 247 -32.96 16.68 14.04
N TYR A 248 -33.47 16.51 15.27
CA TYR A 248 -33.47 17.54 16.29
C TYR A 248 -32.08 17.75 16.88
N TYR A 249 -31.64 18.99 16.92
CA TYR A 249 -30.47 19.46 17.64
C TYR A 249 -30.91 20.41 18.75
N ASN A 250 -30.48 20.15 19.98
CA ASN A 250 -30.80 21.03 21.10
C ASN A 250 -30.05 22.38 21.03
N GLU A 251 -30.27 23.28 21.97
CA GLU A 251 -29.61 24.59 22.04
C GLU A 251 -28.08 24.54 22.14
N LYS A 252 -27.52 23.40 22.62
CA LYS A 252 -26.07 23.11 22.63
C LYS A 252 -25.58 22.48 21.32
N ASN A 253 -26.38 22.47 20.28
CA ASN A 253 -26.09 21.85 18.99
C ASN A 253 -25.76 20.35 19.09
N ASN A 254 -26.42 19.64 20.01
CA ASN A 254 -26.26 18.20 20.23
C ASN A 254 -27.53 17.44 19.80
N GLU A 255 -27.38 16.43 18.96
CA GLU A 255 -28.45 15.54 18.49
C GLU A 255 -28.61 14.25 19.32
N LYS A 256 -27.68 14.01 20.29
CA LYS A 256 -27.62 12.78 21.07
C LYS A 256 -28.15 13.02 22.46
N PHE A 257 -29.14 12.24 22.83
CA PHE A 257 -29.76 12.26 24.15
C PHE A 257 -29.47 10.93 24.87
N GLU A 258 -29.08 10.98 26.14
CA GLU A 258 -28.77 9.80 26.92
C GLU A 258 -30.03 9.17 27.51
N ASP A 259 -31.06 9.98 27.81
CA ASP A 259 -32.34 9.50 28.35
C ASP A 259 -33.43 9.45 27.28
N LYS A 260 -33.96 8.24 27.07
CA LYS A 260 -35.07 7.98 26.14
C LYS A 260 -36.32 8.76 26.48
N LYS A 261 -36.60 8.92 27.80
CA LYS A 261 -37.84 9.60 28.26
C LYS A 261 -37.87 11.05 27.81
N VAL A 262 -36.74 11.74 27.83
CA VAL A 262 -36.64 13.13 27.35
C VAL A 262 -37.04 13.22 25.87
N VAL A 263 -36.56 12.29 25.04
CA VAL A 263 -36.86 12.30 23.61
C VAL A 263 -38.33 11.88 23.33
N GLU A 264 -38.83 10.93 24.09
CA GLU A 264 -40.27 10.53 24.01
C GLU A 264 -41.19 11.67 24.43
N GLU A 265 -40.84 12.46 25.43
CA GLU A 265 -41.60 13.62 25.83
C GLU A 265 -41.58 14.70 24.76
N LEU A 266 -40.39 15.03 24.22
CA LEU A 266 -40.29 15.94 23.08
C LEU A 266 -41.13 15.46 21.90
N LYS A 267 -41.15 14.16 21.61
CA LYS A 267 -42.00 13.61 20.54
C LYS A 267 -43.46 13.91 20.73
N LYS A 268 -44.01 13.81 21.95
CA LYS A 268 -45.42 14.11 22.23
C LYS A 268 -45.82 15.54 21.89
N HIS A 269 -44.92 16.49 22.07
CA HIS A 269 -45.13 17.91 21.74
C HIS A 269 -45.12 18.22 20.25
N LEU A 270 -44.81 17.25 19.37
CA LEU A 270 -44.77 17.44 17.92
C LEU A 270 -46.15 17.40 17.25
N LYS A 271 -47.17 16.82 17.91
CA LYS A 271 -48.48 16.63 17.32
C LYS A 271 -49.09 17.96 16.92
N ASP A 272 -49.58 18.02 15.69
CA ASP A 272 -50.27 19.20 15.09
C ASP A 272 -49.42 20.49 15.08
N LYS A 273 -48.10 20.37 15.14
CA LYS A 273 -47.17 21.52 15.10
C LYS A 273 -46.75 21.85 13.67
N GLN A 274 -46.35 23.10 13.53
CA GLN A 274 -45.76 23.61 12.31
C GLN A 274 -44.29 24.04 12.59
N GLY A 275 -43.45 23.94 11.57
CA GLY A 275 -42.11 24.47 11.57
C GLY A 275 -41.96 25.54 10.52
N GLU A 276 -41.01 26.42 10.74
CA GLU A 276 -40.57 27.44 9.78
C GLU A 276 -39.14 27.13 9.31
N ILE A 277 -38.90 27.21 8.01
CA ILE A 277 -37.56 27.12 7.43
C ILE A 277 -36.78 28.37 7.79
N VAL A 278 -35.99 28.31 8.85
CA VAL A 278 -35.18 29.45 9.33
C VAL A 278 -33.90 29.65 8.57
N ASP A 279 -33.33 28.58 8.00
CA ASP A 279 -32.13 28.64 7.19
C ASP A 279 -32.09 27.57 6.10
N LYS A 280 -31.49 27.94 4.95
CA LYS A 280 -31.19 27.03 3.83
C LYS A 280 -29.80 27.34 3.33
N GLN A 281 -28.95 26.34 3.37
CA GLN A 281 -27.58 26.38 2.86
C GLN A 281 -27.43 25.38 1.73
N VAL A 282 -26.83 25.81 0.63
CA VAL A 282 -26.54 24.96 -0.53
C VAL A 282 -25.05 25.11 -0.83
N GLU A 283 -24.30 24.02 -0.77
CA GLU A 283 -22.87 24.01 -1.01
C GLU A 283 -22.51 22.99 -2.10
N LYS A 284 -21.61 23.39 -3.01
CA LYS A 284 -20.98 22.45 -3.94
C LYS A 284 -19.77 21.79 -3.30
N LYS A 285 -19.80 20.47 -3.22
CA LYS A 285 -18.68 19.66 -2.71
C LYS A 285 -18.00 18.92 -3.85
N ARG A 286 -16.68 18.98 -3.87
CA ARG A 286 -15.85 18.25 -4.83
C ARG A 286 -15.27 17.01 -4.20
N GLU A 287 -15.43 15.87 -4.90
CA GLU A 287 -14.84 14.61 -4.51
C GLU A 287 -13.77 14.20 -5.53
N TYR A 288 -12.52 14.32 -5.12
CA TYR A 288 -11.37 13.95 -5.96
C TYR A 288 -11.22 12.44 -6.06
N ALA A 289 -10.69 11.97 -7.19
CA ALA A 289 -10.31 10.57 -7.36
C ALA A 289 -9.36 10.13 -6.23
N PRO A 290 -9.44 8.89 -5.75
CA PRO A 290 -8.43 8.34 -4.85
C PRO A 290 -7.05 8.45 -5.51
N LEU A 291 -5.98 8.71 -4.74
CA LEU A 291 -4.61 8.80 -5.26
C LEU A 291 -4.20 7.52 -6.00
N LEU A 292 -3.17 7.59 -6.82
CA LEU A 292 -2.55 6.43 -7.46
C LEU A 292 -2.20 5.36 -6.41
N PHE A 293 -2.02 4.15 -6.85
CA PHE A 293 -1.66 3.07 -5.93
C PHE A 293 -0.18 3.08 -5.58
N ASN A 294 0.11 2.95 -4.29
CA ASN A 294 1.29 2.27 -3.78
C ASN A 294 0.95 0.80 -3.47
N LEU A 295 1.92 0.01 -3.03
CA LEU A 295 1.69 -1.42 -2.75
C LEU A 295 0.58 -1.65 -1.73
N SER A 296 0.65 -1.01 -0.56
CA SER A 296 -0.31 -1.25 0.53
C SER A 296 -1.73 -0.84 0.14
N SER A 297 -1.89 0.28 -0.56
CA SER A 297 -3.21 0.73 -1.02
C SER A 297 -3.79 -0.19 -2.10
N LEU A 298 -2.95 -0.75 -2.99
CA LEU A 298 -3.35 -1.77 -3.96
C LEU A 298 -3.79 -3.06 -3.25
N GLN A 299 -2.99 -3.54 -2.31
CA GLN A 299 -3.32 -4.71 -1.47
C GLN A 299 -4.63 -4.50 -0.74
N GLY A 300 -4.77 -3.35 -0.04
CA GLY A 300 -6.00 -3.00 0.67
C GLY A 300 -7.24 -2.86 -0.23
N TYR A 301 -7.08 -2.38 -1.46
CA TYR A 301 -8.16 -2.29 -2.43
C TYR A 301 -8.60 -3.69 -2.90
N ILE A 302 -7.68 -4.53 -3.35
CA ILE A 302 -7.97 -5.87 -3.88
C ILE A 302 -8.54 -6.78 -2.79
N THR A 303 -7.91 -6.85 -1.62
CA THR A 303 -8.36 -7.73 -0.52
C THR A 303 -9.73 -7.32 0.03
N SER A 304 -10.09 -6.04 -0.04
CA SER A 304 -11.42 -5.57 0.37
C SER A 304 -12.51 -5.84 -0.68
N LYS A 305 -12.16 -5.90 -1.97
CA LYS A 305 -13.11 -6.06 -3.07
C LYS A 305 -13.31 -7.53 -3.48
N TYR A 306 -12.29 -8.35 -3.34
CA TYR A 306 -12.30 -9.74 -3.78
C TYR A 306 -12.09 -10.70 -2.60
N LYS A 307 -13.11 -11.49 -2.28
CA LYS A 307 -13.05 -12.47 -1.19
C LYS A 307 -12.00 -13.54 -1.47
N GLY A 308 -11.21 -13.89 -0.45
CA GLY A 308 -10.17 -14.91 -0.54
C GLY A 308 -8.82 -14.43 -1.10
N TRP A 309 -8.69 -13.13 -1.41
CA TRP A 309 -7.40 -12.55 -1.73
C TRP A 309 -6.62 -12.18 -0.47
N THR A 310 -5.31 -12.39 -0.51
CA THR A 310 -4.37 -11.97 0.53
C THR A 310 -3.39 -10.94 -0.01
N SER A 311 -2.80 -10.14 0.87
CA SER A 311 -1.78 -9.16 0.50
C SER A 311 -0.57 -9.79 -0.20
N ASP A 312 -0.14 -10.98 0.25
CA ASP A 312 0.92 -11.73 -0.41
C ASP A 312 0.55 -12.15 -1.85
N LYS A 313 -0.69 -12.61 -2.05
CA LYS A 313 -1.18 -12.94 -3.41
C LYS A 313 -1.18 -11.71 -4.31
N VAL A 314 -1.64 -10.55 -3.82
CA VAL A 314 -1.63 -9.30 -4.60
C VAL A 314 -0.21 -8.93 -5.01
N LEU A 315 0.74 -8.99 -4.08
CA LEU A 315 2.15 -8.70 -4.36
C LEU A 315 2.73 -9.64 -5.44
N LYS A 316 2.50 -10.95 -5.32
CA LYS A 316 2.98 -11.94 -6.30
C LYS A 316 2.43 -11.69 -7.70
N VAL A 317 1.15 -11.35 -7.79
CA VAL A 317 0.50 -11.04 -9.07
C VAL A 317 1.02 -9.72 -9.65
N ALA A 318 1.17 -8.67 -8.82
CA ALA A 318 1.74 -7.41 -9.26
C ALA A 318 3.20 -7.58 -9.72
N GLN A 319 3.99 -8.39 -9.02
CA GLN A 319 5.37 -8.71 -9.43
C GLN A 319 5.39 -9.43 -10.80
N SER A 320 4.47 -10.37 -11.05
CA SER A 320 4.32 -11.01 -12.36
C SER A 320 3.99 -10.01 -13.47
N LEU A 321 3.07 -9.06 -13.22
CA LEU A 321 2.71 -8.02 -14.18
C LEU A 321 3.90 -7.08 -14.49
N TYR A 322 4.69 -6.74 -13.49
CA TYR A 322 5.92 -5.95 -13.63
C TYR A 322 6.97 -6.68 -14.50
N GLU A 323 7.23 -7.95 -14.22
CA GLU A 323 8.16 -8.77 -14.99
C GLU A 323 7.69 -8.97 -16.44
N LYS A 324 6.36 -8.98 -16.68
CA LYS A 324 5.74 -8.97 -18.01
C LYS A 324 5.73 -7.57 -18.67
N LYS A 325 6.27 -6.54 -18.03
CA LYS A 325 6.36 -5.15 -18.51
C LYS A 325 5.02 -4.41 -18.60
N PHE A 326 3.95 -4.91 -17.97
CA PHE A 326 2.62 -4.31 -18.07
C PHE A 326 2.37 -3.20 -17.05
N ILE A 327 3.11 -3.20 -15.95
CA ILE A 327 3.05 -2.16 -14.91
C ILE A 327 4.45 -1.72 -14.49
N THR A 328 4.54 -0.57 -13.81
CA THR A 328 5.75 -0.09 -13.15
C THR A 328 6.04 -0.90 -11.88
N TYR A 329 7.20 -0.67 -11.25
CA TYR A 329 7.65 -1.39 -10.06
C TYR A 329 6.60 -1.35 -8.93
N PRO A 330 6.16 -2.51 -8.42
CA PRO A 330 5.03 -2.56 -7.50
C PRO A 330 5.39 -2.29 -6.03
N ARG A 331 6.66 -2.45 -5.63
CA ARG A 331 7.09 -2.25 -4.23
C ARG A 331 7.48 -0.79 -3.99
N THR A 332 6.50 0.09 -4.06
CA THR A 332 6.67 1.53 -3.84
C THR A 332 5.76 2.02 -2.72
N GLY A 333 6.27 2.96 -1.91
CA GLY A 333 5.49 3.72 -0.93
C GLY A 333 4.79 4.93 -1.53
N SER A 334 5.22 5.39 -2.72
CA SER A 334 4.70 6.60 -3.34
C SER A 334 3.32 6.41 -3.97
N MET A 335 2.47 7.42 -3.83
CA MET A 335 1.18 7.56 -4.50
C MET A 335 1.17 8.69 -5.54
N ALA A 336 2.34 9.23 -5.88
CA ALA A 336 2.56 10.28 -6.86
C ALA A 336 3.55 9.85 -7.92
N LEU A 337 3.60 10.57 -9.03
CA LEU A 337 4.57 10.39 -10.11
C LEU A 337 5.63 11.48 -10.05
N ASP A 338 6.85 11.15 -10.47
CA ASP A 338 7.89 12.13 -10.72
C ASP A 338 7.49 13.05 -11.88
N GLU A 339 7.82 14.33 -11.77
CA GLU A 339 7.46 15.35 -12.77
C GLU A 339 8.09 15.07 -14.15
N SER A 340 9.24 14.41 -14.21
CA SER A 340 9.89 14.00 -15.46
C SER A 340 9.08 12.96 -16.24
N LEU A 341 8.11 12.31 -15.60
CA LEU A 341 7.28 11.28 -16.24
C LEU A 341 6.04 11.83 -16.96
N LYS A 342 5.82 13.15 -17.01
CA LYS A 342 4.62 13.76 -17.62
C LYS A 342 4.38 13.32 -19.07
N ASP A 343 5.40 13.39 -19.92
CA ASP A 343 5.28 13.02 -21.34
C ASP A 343 5.05 11.52 -21.53
N LYS A 344 5.73 10.69 -20.74
CA LYS A 344 5.51 9.25 -20.73
C LYS A 344 4.10 8.90 -20.26
N THR A 345 3.64 9.54 -19.19
CA THR A 345 2.28 9.38 -18.66
C THR A 345 1.23 9.73 -19.70
N ARG A 346 1.45 10.80 -20.49
CA ARG A 346 0.57 11.17 -21.61
C ARG A 346 0.49 10.07 -22.64
N LYS A 347 1.61 9.49 -23.06
CA LYS A 347 1.65 8.36 -24.01
C LYS A 347 0.91 7.13 -23.47
N VAL A 348 1.14 6.78 -22.22
CA VAL A 348 0.45 5.65 -21.57
C VAL A 348 -1.07 5.91 -21.53
N LEU A 349 -1.48 7.13 -21.17
CA LEU A 349 -2.90 7.50 -21.10
C LEU A 349 -3.60 7.32 -22.45
N GLU A 350 -2.98 7.78 -23.55
CA GLU A 350 -3.53 7.63 -24.89
C GLU A 350 -3.72 6.16 -25.30
N ILE A 351 -2.91 5.25 -24.78
CA ILE A 351 -3.00 3.82 -25.06
C ILE A 351 -4.08 3.15 -24.21
N VAL A 352 -4.12 3.43 -22.88
CA VAL A 352 -5.00 2.71 -21.96
C VAL A 352 -6.45 3.17 -22.01
N LYS A 353 -6.72 4.38 -22.55
CA LYS A 353 -8.08 4.91 -22.71
C LYS A 353 -8.81 4.35 -23.93
N GLN A 354 -8.09 3.83 -24.94
CA GLN A 354 -8.67 3.38 -26.19
C GLN A 354 -9.78 2.34 -25.99
N GLY A 355 -10.92 2.58 -26.63
CA GLY A 355 -12.07 1.67 -26.63
C GLY A 355 -12.91 1.71 -25.35
N LEU A 356 -12.67 2.65 -24.44
CA LEU A 356 -13.53 2.87 -23.29
C LEU A 356 -14.76 3.70 -23.69
N SER A 357 -15.94 3.37 -23.16
CA SER A 357 -17.19 4.09 -23.47
C SER A 357 -17.20 5.56 -23.03
N TYR A 358 -16.24 5.97 -22.21
CA TYR A 358 -16.02 7.33 -21.69
C TYR A 358 -14.65 7.89 -22.09
N GLU A 359 -14.07 7.40 -23.18
CA GLU A 359 -12.75 7.81 -23.68
C GLU A 359 -12.65 9.32 -23.92
N ASP A 360 -13.70 9.93 -24.45
CA ASP A 360 -13.83 11.36 -24.74
C ASP A 360 -13.73 12.25 -23.48
N LYS A 361 -14.09 11.69 -22.30
CA LYS A 361 -14.05 12.36 -21.00
C LYS A 361 -12.67 12.31 -20.34
N ILE A 362 -11.75 11.48 -20.86
CA ILE A 362 -10.40 11.30 -20.32
C ILE A 362 -9.47 12.35 -20.94
N LYS A 363 -8.92 13.24 -20.10
CA LYS A 363 -8.00 14.30 -20.54
C LYS A 363 -6.78 14.36 -19.66
N PHE A 364 -5.61 14.49 -20.27
CA PHE A 364 -4.38 14.66 -19.48
C PHE A 364 -4.48 15.93 -18.61
N ILE A 365 -4.20 15.79 -17.34
CA ILE A 365 -4.23 16.85 -16.33
C ILE A 365 -2.86 16.89 -15.65
N ASP A 366 -2.18 18.04 -15.74
CA ASP A 366 -0.95 18.30 -15.01
C ASP A 366 -1.28 19.00 -13.69
N ASN A 367 -1.19 18.28 -12.60
CA ASN A 367 -1.39 18.85 -11.26
C ASN A 367 -0.58 18.11 -10.18
N LYS A 368 -0.38 18.80 -9.04
CA LYS A 368 0.40 18.29 -7.89
C LYS A 368 -0.22 17.09 -7.15
N ARG A 369 -1.45 16.70 -7.46
CA ARG A 369 -2.00 15.44 -6.93
C ARG A 369 -1.43 14.23 -7.64
N ILE A 370 -1.00 14.40 -8.89
CA ILE A 370 -0.48 13.33 -9.75
C ILE A 370 1.04 13.42 -9.81
N PHE A 371 1.59 14.61 -10.07
CA PHE A 371 3.02 14.84 -10.27
C PHE A 371 3.57 15.71 -9.15
N ASP A 372 4.37 15.09 -8.26
CA ASP A 372 4.91 15.79 -7.09
C ASP A 372 6.20 15.08 -6.61
N ASN A 373 7.34 15.63 -6.99
CA ASN A 373 8.66 15.08 -6.63
C ASN A 373 8.87 14.97 -5.12
N SER A 374 8.23 15.85 -4.32
CA SER A 374 8.34 15.81 -2.86
C SER A 374 7.68 14.58 -2.21
N LYS A 375 6.85 13.85 -2.97
CA LYS A 375 6.15 12.64 -2.55
C LYS A 375 6.67 11.36 -3.21
N VAL A 376 7.72 11.50 -4.01
CA VAL A 376 8.40 10.38 -4.64
C VAL A 376 9.73 10.16 -3.92
N GLU A 377 9.90 9.00 -3.31
CA GLU A 377 11.16 8.63 -2.64
C GLU A 377 12.12 8.02 -3.68
N SER A 378 12.12 6.70 -3.80
CA SER A 378 12.93 5.96 -4.78
C SER A 378 12.15 5.59 -6.04
N HIS A 379 10.85 5.36 -5.91
CA HIS A 379 9.95 4.95 -6.99
C HIS A 379 8.69 5.80 -7.02
N SER A 380 8.19 6.04 -8.22
CA SER A 380 6.85 6.60 -8.44
C SER A 380 5.76 5.58 -8.11
N ALA A 381 4.50 6.05 -8.06
CA ALA A 381 3.33 5.20 -7.89
C ALA A 381 3.21 4.10 -8.95
N ILE A 382 2.45 3.05 -8.64
CA ILE A 382 2.19 1.94 -9.55
C ILE A 382 1.24 2.41 -10.67
N THR A 383 1.71 2.30 -11.93
CA THR A 383 0.93 2.66 -13.12
C THR A 383 1.03 1.59 -14.21
N PRO A 384 0.12 1.57 -15.18
CA PRO A 384 0.34 0.82 -16.42
C PRO A 384 1.56 1.34 -17.17
N THR A 385 2.15 0.50 -18.02
CA THR A 385 3.11 0.91 -19.04
C THR A 385 2.41 1.13 -20.39
N TYR A 386 3.16 1.53 -21.42
CA TYR A 386 2.63 1.65 -22.78
C TYR A 386 2.42 0.29 -23.48
N ILE A 387 2.86 -0.82 -22.86
CA ILE A 387 2.69 -2.16 -23.43
C ILE A 387 1.29 -2.67 -23.12
N LYS A 388 0.51 -2.94 -24.16
CA LYS A 388 -0.81 -3.55 -24.03
C LYS A 388 -0.67 -4.98 -23.51
N PRO A 389 -1.35 -5.34 -22.41
CA PRO A 389 -1.24 -6.68 -21.87
C PRO A 389 -1.88 -7.72 -22.79
N THR A 390 -1.20 -8.85 -22.92
CA THR A 390 -1.67 -10.02 -23.64
C THR A 390 -1.45 -11.25 -22.78
N GLY A 391 -2.36 -12.24 -22.88
CA GLY A 391 -2.21 -13.50 -22.18
C GLY A 391 -2.26 -13.40 -20.65
N LEU A 392 -3.03 -12.44 -20.11
CA LEU A 392 -3.27 -12.34 -18.67
C LEU A 392 -4.13 -13.52 -18.20
N ASN A 393 -3.76 -14.10 -17.07
CA ASN A 393 -4.67 -14.95 -16.32
C ASN A 393 -5.69 -14.12 -15.54
N LYS A 394 -6.71 -14.76 -14.96
CA LYS A 394 -7.80 -14.06 -14.22
C LYS A 394 -7.31 -13.19 -13.07
N ASP A 395 -6.31 -13.65 -12.33
CA ASP A 395 -5.76 -12.91 -11.19
C ASP A 395 -4.97 -11.69 -11.67
N GLU A 396 -4.17 -11.85 -12.71
CA GLU A 396 -3.43 -10.75 -13.34
C GLU A 396 -4.37 -9.70 -13.95
N GLU A 397 -5.46 -10.15 -14.58
CA GLU A 397 -6.47 -9.25 -15.13
C GLU A 397 -7.12 -8.38 -14.04
N ILE A 398 -7.49 -8.96 -12.89
CA ILE A 398 -8.06 -8.25 -11.74
C ILE A 398 -7.13 -7.14 -11.27
N VAL A 399 -5.85 -7.47 -11.04
CA VAL A 399 -4.87 -6.50 -10.52
C VAL A 399 -4.55 -5.45 -11.57
N TYR A 400 -4.36 -5.83 -12.83
CA TYR A 400 -4.09 -4.89 -13.92
C TYR A 400 -5.25 -3.91 -14.14
N ILE A 401 -6.50 -4.39 -14.16
CA ILE A 401 -7.68 -3.54 -14.31
C ILE A 401 -7.79 -2.55 -13.14
N ALA A 402 -7.52 -2.97 -11.91
CA ALA A 402 -7.53 -2.09 -10.76
C ALA A 402 -6.51 -0.95 -10.92
N ILE A 403 -5.27 -1.27 -11.30
CA ILE A 403 -4.19 -0.30 -11.53
C ILE A 403 -4.56 0.64 -12.69
N LYS A 404 -5.01 0.10 -13.82
CA LYS A 404 -5.44 0.86 -14.98
C LYS A 404 -6.57 1.84 -14.64
N ASN A 405 -7.60 1.36 -13.98
CA ASN A 405 -8.75 2.19 -13.60
C ASN A 405 -8.33 3.32 -12.66
N ARG A 406 -7.50 3.03 -11.65
CA ARG A 406 -6.98 4.03 -10.72
C ARG A 406 -6.14 5.10 -11.43
N PHE A 407 -5.36 4.70 -12.42
CA PHE A 407 -4.59 5.61 -13.28
C PHE A 407 -5.52 6.50 -14.10
N ILE A 408 -6.52 5.95 -14.80
CA ILE A 408 -7.48 6.69 -15.61
C ILE A 408 -8.27 7.70 -14.79
N MET A 409 -8.68 7.34 -13.56
CA MET A 409 -9.41 8.24 -12.66
C MET A 409 -8.69 9.55 -12.40
N GLN A 410 -7.35 9.57 -12.42
CA GLN A 410 -6.57 10.80 -12.22
C GLN A 410 -6.77 11.82 -13.33
N PHE A 411 -7.17 11.36 -14.52
CA PHE A 411 -7.33 12.14 -15.74
C PHE A 411 -8.81 12.36 -16.11
N MET A 412 -9.69 12.13 -15.16
CA MET A 412 -11.12 12.38 -15.26
C MET A 412 -11.49 13.66 -14.50
N GLN A 413 -12.63 14.24 -14.88
CA GLN A 413 -13.21 15.34 -14.13
C GLN A 413 -13.49 14.93 -12.68
N VAL A 414 -13.33 15.88 -11.75
CA VAL A 414 -13.70 15.71 -10.34
C VAL A 414 -15.20 15.46 -10.23
N ALA A 415 -15.62 14.53 -9.37
CA ALA A 415 -17.03 14.35 -9.08
C ALA A 415 -17.55 15.53 -8.24
N GLU A 416 -18.73 16.05 -8.56
CA GLU A 416 -19.33 17.19 -7.85
C GLU A 416 -20.70 16.80 -7.29
N PHE A 417 -20.93 17.23 -6.07
CA PHE A 417 -22.18 17.03 -5.34
C PHE A 417 -22.71 18.38 -4.89
N GLU A 418 -24.01 18.52 -4.88
CA GLU A 418 -24.70 19.58 -4.18
C GLU A 418 -25.18 19.06 -2.83
N GLU A 419 -24.75 19.68 -1.75
CA GLU A 419 -25.18 19.39 -0.39
C GLU A 419 -26.12 20.51 0.06
N THR A 420 -27.38 20.12 0.36
CA THR A 420 -28.40 21.04 0.87
C THR A 420 -28.61 20.77 2.35
N LYS A 421 -28.58 21.82 3.17
CA LYS A 421 -28.93 21.78 4.59
C LYS A 421 -30.12 22.71 4.82
N LEU A 422 -31.22 22.17 5.31
CA LEU A 422 -32.36 22.92 5.76
C LEU A 422 -32.40 22.95 7.29
N THR A 423 -32.65 24.13 7.86
CA THR A 423 -32.84 24.30 9.30
C THR A 423 -34.27 24.71 9.55
N VAL A 424 -35.01 23.91 10.30
CA VAL A 424 -36.43 24.11 10.64
C VAL A 424 -36.52 24.46 12.12
N LYS A 425 -37.24 25.51 12.45
CA LYS A 425 -37.61 25.88 13.81
C LYS A 425 -39.09 25.57 14.04
N VAL A 426 -39.38 24.71 14.99
CA VAL A 426 -40.76 24.49 15.48
C VAL A 426 -41.02 25.52 16.58
N HIS A 427 -42.11 26.30 16.43
CA HIS A 427 -42.47 27.35 17.38
C HIS A 427 -43.28 26.75 18.53
N ASP A 428 -42.56 26.13 19.45
CA ASP A 428 -43.07 25.60 20.70
C ASP A 428 -41.98 25.69 21.77
N GLU A 429 -42.35 26.04 23.00
CA GLU A 429 -41.40 26.24 24.10
C GLU A 429 -40.59 24.99 24.45
N SER A 430 -41.12 23.78 24.14
CA SER A 430 -40.45 22.50 24.34
C SER A 430 -39.24 22.33 23.38
N PHE A 431 -39.21 23.07 22.25
CA PHE A 431 -38.15 22.97 21.25
C PHE A 431 -37.26 24.21 21.22
N LYS A 432 -36.34 24.29 22.19
CA LYS A 432 -35.35 25.40 22.24
C LYS A 432 -34.30 25.36 21.13
N GLY A 433 -34.10 24.19 20.51
CA GLY A 433 -33.19 23.96 19.41
C GLY A 433 -33.83 24.02 18.02
N VAL A 434 -33.25 23.31 17.07
CA VAL A 434 -33.69 23.30 15.66
C VAL A 434 -33.67 21.87 15.09
N PHE A 435 -34.39 21.66 14.03
CA PHE A 435 -34.36 20.43 13.22
C PHE A 435 -33.49 20.67 11.99
N VAL A 436 -32.58 19.75 11.70
CA VAL A 436 -31.68 19.84 10.54
C VAL A 436 -31.94 18.69 9.59
N ALA A 437 -32.31 19.01 8.37
CA ALA A 437 -32.39 18.06 7.25
C ALA A 437 -31.18 18.25 6.34
N LYS A 438 -30.63 17.14 5.84
CA LYS A 438 -29.47 17.14 4.95
C LYS A 438 -29.79 16.35 3.70
N GLY A 439 -29.58 16.98 2.54
CA GLY A 439 -29.64 16.37 1.23
C GLY A 439 -28.28 16.33 0.56
N ARG A 440 -28.08 15.38 -0.34
CA ARG A 440 -26.90 15.31 -1.18
C ARG A 440 -27.29 14.72 -2.52
N VAL A 441 -26.99 15.44 -3.60
CA VAL A 441 -27.29 15.04 -4.98
C VAL A 441 -26.02 15.11 -5.80
N GLN A 442 -25.78 14.08 -6.61
CA GLN A 442 -24.64 14.08 -7.54
C GLN A 442 -24.95 14.96 -8.75
N ILE A 443 -24.11 15.98 -8.98
CA ILE A 443 -24.23 16.89 -10.12
C ILE A 443 -23.36 16.43 -11.27
N ILE A 444 -22.12 16.03 -10.96
CA ILE A 444 -21.14 15.55 -11.93
C ILE A 444 -20.62 14.21 -11.44
N GLU A 445 -20.78 13.18 -12.26
CA GLU A 445 -20.29 11.83 -11.95
C GLU A 445 -18.75 11.77 -11.96
N GLY A 446 -18.13 12.45 -12.94
CA GLY A 446 -16.68 12.55 -13.05
C GLY A 446 -15.97 11.20 -13.06
N TRP A 447 -14.91 11.07 -12.28
CA TRP A 447 -14.10 9.84 -12.19
C TRP A 447 -14.86 8.60 -11.70
N ARG A 448 -16.01 8.77 -11.07
CA ARG A 448 -16.81 7.66 -10.49
C ARG A 448 -17.37 6.71 -11.56
N ILE A 449 -17.54 7.20 -12.81
CA ILE A 449 -17.97 6.39 -13.96
C ILE A 449 -17.00 5.21 -14.22
N VAL A 450 -15.71 5.36 -13.90
CA VAL A 450 -14.68 4.35 -14.17
C VAL A 450 -14.94 3.05 -13.41
N GLU A 451 -15.48 3.13 -12.19
CA GLU A 451 -15.84 1.96 -11.37
C GLU A 451 -17.36 1.78 -11.22
N LYS A 452 -18.16 2.56 -11.94
CA LYS A 452 -19.63 2.52 -11.86
C LYS A 452 -20.12 2.65 -10.42
N ILE A 453 -19.56 3.64 -9.69
CA ILE A 453 -19.89 3.85 -8.28
C ILE A 453 -21.27 4.52 -8.22
N GLU A 454 -22.27 3.76 -7.79
CA GLU A 454 -23.62 4.28 -7.56
C GLU A 454 -23.64 5.25 -6.38
N THR A 455 -24.45 6.29 -6.48
CA THR A 455 -24.78 7.19 -5.39
C THR A 455 -26.22 6.98 -4.98
N LYS A 456 -26.45 7.03 -3.67
CA LYS A 456 -27.81 7.19 -3.13
C LYS A 456 -28.02 8.67 -2.88
N ASP A 457 -28.66 9.34 -3.82
CA ASP A 457 -29.00 10.73 -3.65
C ASP A 457 -30.12 10.87 -2.60
N THR A 458 -29.96 11.85 -1.72
CA THR A 458 -31.00 12.29 -0.79
C THR A 458 -31.47 13.64 -1.27
N ILE A 459 -32.59 13.63 -1.99
CA ILE A 459 -33.17 14.85 -2.55
C ILE A 459 -34.05 15.48 -1.47
N LEU A 460 -33.82 16.75 -1.17
CA LEU A 460 -34.71 17.54 -0.34
C LEU A 460 -35.62 18.36 -1.23
N PRO A 461 -36.88 18.63 -0.80
CA PRO A 461 -37.79 19.46 -1.54
C PRO A 461 -37.26 20.88 -1.71
N PHE A 462 -37.68 21.55 -2.76
CA PHE A 462 -37.40 22.95 -2.95
C PHE A 462 -38.24 23.79 -2.00
N VAL A 463 -37.59 24.41 -1.02
CA VAL A 463 -38.25 25.32 -0.05
C VAL A 463 -37.49 26.62 0.08
N ASN A 464 -38.15 27.69 0.50
CA ASN A 464 -37.57 28.99 0.75
C ASN A 464 -37.47 29.26 2.25
N LYS A 465 -36.60 30.22 2.64
CA LYS A 465 -36.59 30.75 4.02
C LYS A 465 -37.96 31.36 4.34
N LYS A 466 -38.38 31.18 5.60
CA LYS A 466 -39.69 31.58 6.15
C LYS A 466 -40.88 30.73 5.64
N GLU A 467 -40.66 29.72 4.83
CA GLU A 467 -41.72 28.80 4.42
C GLU A 467 -42.13 27.94 5.61
N ILE A 468 -43.46 27.77 5.75
CA ILE A 468 -44.05 26.96 6.81
C ILE A 468 -44.18 25.52 6.31
N VAL A 469 -43.76 24.59 7.15
CA VAL A 469 -43.88 23.16 6.93
C VAL A 469 -44.68 22.50 8.05
N GLN A 470 -45.46 21.48 7.75
CA GLN A 470 -46.23 20.77 8.75
C GLN A 470 -45.44 19.58 9.31
N VAL A 471 -45.56 19.35 10.61
CA VAL A 471 -45.05 18.12 11.23
C VAL A 471 -46.02 16.99 10.92
N VAL A 472 -45.53 15.94 10.26
CA VAL A 472 -46.33 14.75 9.91
C VAL A 472 -46.19 13.69 11.01
N ASP A 473 -44.95 13.34 11.37
CA ASP A 473 -44.65 12.32 12.37
C ASP A 473 -43.30 12.58 13.03
N GLY A 474 -43.14 12.06 14.25
CA GLY A 474 -41.90 12.06 14.99
C GLY A 474 -41.48 10.64 15.37
N LYS A 475 -40.21 10.32 15.23
CA LYS A 475 -39.66 9.01 15.55
C LYS A 475 -38.46 9.13 16.50
N VAL A 476 -38.49 8.33 17.59
CA VAL A 476 -37.33 8.16 18.45
C VAL A 476 -36.41 7.09 17.86
N ASN A 477 -35.24 7.49 17.40
CA ASN A 477 -34.24 6.58 16.86
C ASN A 477 -33.25 6.19 17.96
N THR A 478 -33.15 4.90 18.25
CA THR A 478 -32.22 4.33 19.22
C THR A 478 -30.94 3.92 18.51
N VAL A 479 -29.81 4.46 18.94
CA VAL A 479 -28.50 4.15 18.39
C VAL A 479 -27.60 3.56 19.46
N THR A 480 -27.28 2.28 19.32
CA THR A 480 -26.31 1.60 20.19
C THR A 480 -24.93 1.63 19.53
N LYS A 481 -23.94 2.17 20.22
CA LYS A 481 -22.54 2.11 19.77
C LYS A 481 -22.10 0.66 19.71
N LYS A 482 -21.46 0.28 18.63
CA LYS A 482 -20.88 -1.05 18.42
C LYS A 482 -19.39 -1.00 18.71
N PRO A 483 -18.77 -2.10 19.14
CA PRO A 483 -17.32 -2.18 19.25
C PRO A 483 -16.65 -1.95 17.89
N PRO A 484 -15.39 -1.53 17.87
CA PRO A 484 -14.64 -1.49 16.63
C PRO A 484 -14.59 -2.89 16.00
N LYS A 485 -14.50 -2.94 14.67
CA LYS A 485 -14.37 -4.22 13.95
C LYS A 485 -12.95 -4.77 14.12
N LEU A 486 -12.81 -6.09 14.07
CA LEU A 486 -11.52 -6.74 13.89
C LEU A 486 -10.76 -6.14 12.71
N HIS A 487 -9.44 -6.13 12.80
CA HIS A 487 -8.64 -5.77 11.64
C HIS A 487 -8.85 -6.77 10.49
N ASN A 488 -9.00 -6.26 9.30
CA ASN A 488 -8.78 -6.99 8.06
C ASN A 488 -7.44 -6.55 7.46
N GLU A 489 -6.99 -7.20 6.38
CA GLU A 489 -5.69 -6.89 5.77
C GLU A 489 -5.55 -5.39 5.44
N LYS A 490 -6.57 -4.77 4.83
CA LYS A 490 -6.57 -3.35 4.51
C LYS A 490 -6.38 -2.45 5.73
N THR A 491 -7.12 -2.71 6.81
CA THR A 491 -7.05 -1.88 8.02
C THR A 491 -5.78 -2.12 8.81
N LEU A 492 -5.26 -3.35 8.79
CA LEU A 492 -4.00 -3.71 9.43
C LEU A 492 -2.84 -3.02 8.71
N LEU A 493 -2.72 -3.17 7.40
CA LEU A 493 -1.69 -2.48 6.60
C LEU A 493 -1.70 -0.98 6.82
N ARG A 494 -2.89 -0.35 6.83
CA ARG A 494 -3.00 1.08 7.09
C ARG A 494 -2.48 1.48 8.46
N VAL A 495 -2.79 0.70 9.50
CA VAL A 495 -2.28 0.97 10.87
C VAL A 495 -0.77 0.82 10.89
N MET A 496 -0.23 -0.23 10.25
CA MET A 496 1.21 -0.45 10.17
C MET A 496 1.95 0.71 9.47
N GLU A 497 1.39 1.26 8.39
CA GLU A 497 1.95 2.43 7.70
C GLU A 497 1.87 3.73 8.51
N THR A 498 0.91 3.84 9.42
CA THR A 498 0.61 5.11 10.10
C THR A 498 0.88 5.10 11.60
N CYS A 499 1.28 3.97 12.17
CA CYS A 499 1.41 3.83 13.64
C CYS A 499 2.46 4.78 14.24
N GLY A 500 3.51 5.12 13.51
CA GLY A 500 4.49 6.12 13.95
C GLY A 500 3.94 7.55 14.08
N LYS A 501 2.82 7.87 13.40
CA LYS A 501 2.22 9.21 13.42
C LYS A 501 1.47 9.55 14.72
N SER A 502 1.18 8.55 15.56
CA SER A 502 0.47 8.73 16.83
C SER A 502 1.41 9.06 18.02
N PHE A 503 2.70 8.88 17.86
CA PHE A 503 3.68 9.28 18.87
C PHE A 503 3.95 10.78 18.76
N LYS A 504 3.31 11.57 19.65
CA LYS A 504 3.34 13.04 19.58
C LYS A 504 4.58 13.67 20.21
N ASP A 505 5.37 12.94 21.00
CA ASP A 505 6.34 13.52 21.91
C ASP A 505 7.82 13.14 21.71
N GLU A 506 8.15 12.28 20.73
CA GLU A 506 9.54 11.95 20.42
C GLU A 506 9.74 11.82 18.91
N GLU A 507 10.39 12.79 18.31
CA GLU A 507 10.70 12.83 16.87
C GLU A 507 11.50 11.58 16.45
N ASP A 508 12.46 11.15 17.28
CA ASP A 508 13.29 9.96 17.08
C ASP A 508 12.46 8.65 17.10
N SER A 509 11.47 8.55 17.99
CA SER A 509 10.58 7.38 18.06
C SER A 509 9.65 7.29 16.85
N LYS A 510 9.30 8.41 16.26
CA LYS A 510 8.44 8.51 15.08
C LYS A 510 9.19 8.06 13.82
N GLU A 511 10.42 8.52 13.64
CA GLU A 511 11.30 8.08 12.56
C GLU A 511 11.69 6.62 12.69
N MET A 512 12.01 6.17 13.90
CA MET A 512 12.36 4.77 14.20
C MET A 512 11.19 3.83 13.93
N MET A 513 9.96 4.18 14.32
CA MET A 513 8.76 3.38 14.03
C MET A 513 8.41 3.42 12.54
N GLN A 514 8.57 4.55 11.87
CA GLN A 514 8.41 4.63 10.41
C GLN A 514 9.45 3.78 9.70
N ALA A 515 10.71 3.82 10.13
CA ALA A 515 11.78 3.00 9.58
C ALA A 515 11.56 1.49 9.83
N ILE A 516 11.01 1.11 11.00
CA ILE A 516 10.66 -0.28 11.32
C ILE A 516 9.54 -0.77 10.39
N LEU A 517 8.56 0.06 10.10
CA LEU A 517 7.35 -0.33 9.38
C LEU A 517 7.40 -0.05 7.87
N SER A 518 8.16 0.96 7.42
CA SER A 518 8.46 1.16 5.99
C SER A 518 9.33 0.03 5.40
N GLY A 519 9.82 -0.84 6.25
CA GLY A 519 10.43 -2.10 5.85
C GLY A 519 9.50 -3.12 5.19
N PHE A 520 8.25 -2.77 4.95
CA PHE A 520 7.28 -3.58 4.20
C PHE A 520 7.19 -3.24 2.71
N SER A 521 7.81 -2.16 2.28
CA SER A 521 7.92 -1.84 0.85
C SER A 521 9.17 -2.46 0.27
#